data_63939f7499796936b1ee59c739b560e4
#
_entry.id   63939f7499796936b1ee59c739b560e4
#
_cell.length_a   1.000
_cell.length_b   1.000
_cell.length_c   1.000
_cell.angle_alpha   90.00
_cell.angle_beta   90.00
_cell.angle_gamma   90.00
#
_symmetry.space_group_name_H-M   'P 1'
#
loop_
_entity.id
_entity.type
_entity.pdbx_description
1 polymer ?
#
loop_
_entity_poly.entity_id
_entity_poly.type
_entity_poly.pdbx_seq_one_letter_code
_entity_poly.pdbx_strand_id
1 'polypeptide(L)'
;MLLYESHSEIESICKKYLIQSYTINDDGSIDVIGNVRLDSLKLTELPLKFNKVSGNFYCQSNELTTLKGCPKYVGGHFYCSRNKLISLEGGPKIVEMSYDCMDNNLTTLKGCPEKVGSEF
;
A
#
# COMPACT_ATOMS: atom_id res chain seq x y z
N MET A 1 1.14 -16.02 -20.86
CA MET A 1 1.26 -14.75 -20.14
C MET A 1 1.33 -14.99 -18.63
N LEU A 2 2.23 -14.32 -17.98
CA LEU A 2 2.32 -14.42 -16.54
C LEU A 2 1.21 -13.58 -15.92
N LEU A 3 0.62 -14.09 -14.85
CA LEU A 3 -0.42 -13.37 -14.11
C LEU A 3 0.17 -12.42 -13.06
N TYR A 4 1.48 -12.53 -12.82
CA TYR A 4 2.23 -11.69 -11.89
C TYR A 4 3.65 -11.56 -12.39
N GLU A 5 4.35 -10.57 -11.85
CA GLU A 5 5.72 -10.26 -12.27
C GLU A 5 6.70 -11.34 -11.80
N SER A 6 7.78 -11.52 -12.56
CA SER A 6 8.86 -12.44 -12.18
C SER A 6 9.61 -11.89 -10.97
N HIS A 7 10.35 -12.77 -10.26
CA HIS A 7 11.15 -12.36 -9.12
C HIS A 7 12.16 -11.27 -9.49
N SER A 8 12.80 -11.38 -10.65
CA SER A 8 13.79 -10.37 -11.07
C SER A 8 13.16 -9.02 -11.34
N GLU A 9 11.94 -8.99 -11.87
CA GLU A 9 11.21 -7.75 -12.09
C GLU A 9 10.80 -7.12 -10.74
N ILE A 10 10.33 -7.93 -9.81
CA ILE A 10 9.95 -7.49 -8.48
C ILE A 10 11.17 -6.91 -7.76
N GLU A 11 12.31 -7.60 -7.81
CA GLU A 11 13.54 -7.14 -7.18
C GLU A 11 14.01 -5.81 -7.77
N SER A 12 13.89 -5.66 -9.09
CA SER A 12 14.24 -4.42 -9.78
C SER A 12 13.37 -3.25 -9.30
N ILE A 13 12.08 -3.48 -9.15
CA ILE A 13 11.15 -2.46 -8.67
C ILE A 13 11.43 -2.11 -7.21
N CYS A 14 11.70 -3.11 -6.38
CA CYS A 14 12.05 -2.87 -4.98
C CYS A 14 13.31 -1.99 -4.89
N LYS A 15 14.30 -2.27 -5.72
CA LYS A 15 15.53 -1.47 -5.74
C LYS A 15 15.25 -0.04 -6.17
N LYS A 16 14.39 0.15 -7.17
CA LYS A 16 14.03 1.47 -7.67
C LYS A 16 13.40 2.33 -6.58
N TYR A 17 12.54 1.72 -5.75
CA TYR A 17 11.82 2.43 -4.69
C TYR A 17 12.46 2.28 -3.32
N LEU A 18 13.69 1.78 -3.27
CA LEU A 18 14.49 1.65 -2.05
C LEU A 18 13.82 0.79 -0.98
N ILE A 19 13.08 -0.23 -1.43
CA ILE A 19 12.45 -1.18 -0.52
C ILE A 19 13.49 -2.24 -0.17
N GLN A 20 13.70 -2.44 1.13
CA GLN A 20 14.67 -3.40 1.65
C GLN A 20 13.98 -4.38 2.60
N SER A 21 14.69 -5.44 2.98
CA SER A 21 14.21 -6.40 3.97
C SER A 21 12.85 -6.99 3.61
N TYR A 22 12.74 -7.56 2.41
CA TYR A 22 11.48 -8.11 1.93
C TYR A 22 11.62 -9.57 1.54
N THR A 23 10.49 -10.25 1.51
CA THR A 23 10.34 -11.63 1.03
C THR A 23 9.30 -11.63 -0.08
N ILE A 24 9.56 -12.36 -1.15
CA ILE A 24 8.61 -12.49 -2.26
C ILE A 24 7.80 -13.76 -2.04
N ASN A 25 6.47 -13.60 -1.99
CA ASN A 25 5.54 -14.72 -1.79
C ASN A 25 5.23 -15.43 -3.12
N ASP A 26 4.63 -16.62 -3.03
CA ASP A 26 4.31 -17.42 -4.22
C ASP A 26 3.38 -16.73 -5.20
N ASP A 27 2.52 -15.84 -4.72
CA ASP A 27 1.58 -15.09 -5.56
C ASP A 27 2.17 -13.80 -6.13
N GLY A 28 3.47 -13.56 -5.93
CA GLY A 28 4.14 -12.36 -6.39
C GLY A 28 4.03 -11.17 -5.46
N SER A 29 3.28 -11.30 -4.38
CA SER A 29 3.22 -10.23 -3.38
C SER A 29 4.48 -10.23 -2.53
N ILE A 30 4.74 -9.13 -1.83
CA ILE A 30 5.90 -9.04 -0.95
C ILE A 30 5.49 -8.73 0.47
N ASP A 31 6.27 -9.29 1.41
CA ASP A 31 6.20 -8.93 2.82
C ASP A 31 7.43 -8.10 3.12
N VAL A 32 7.25 -6.97 3.80
CA VAL A 32 8.33 -6.05 4.10
C VAL A 32 8.47 -5.89 5.61
N ILE A 33 9.71 -5.98 6.08
CA ILE A 33 10.04 -5.68 7.47
C ILE A 33 10.59 -4.25 7.49
N GLY A 34 9.82 -3.32 8.07
CA GLY A 34 10.16 -1.91 8.11
C GLY A 34 9.12 -1.07 7.37
N ASN A 35 9.53 0.13 6.99
CA ASN A 35 8.65 1.09 6.33
C ASN A 35 8.73 0.98 4.81
N VAL A 36 7.64 1.36 4.14
CA VAL A 36 7.61 1.48 2.68
C VAL A 36 7.24 2.93 2.37
N ARG A 37 8.10 3.62 1.61
CA ARG A 37 7.89 5.02 1.26
C ARG A 37 7.68 5.18 -0.24
N LEU A 38 6.42 5.39 -0.59
CA LEU A 38 6.00 5.62 -1.98
C LEU A 38 5.28 6.96 -2.11
N ASP A 39 5.50 7.86 -1.15
CA ASP A 39 4.84 9.17 -1.12
C ASP A 39 5.46 10.14 -2.12
N SER A 40 4.63 11.05 -2.64
CA SER A 40 5.06 12.17 -3.50
C SER A 40 5.84 11.73 -4.75
N LEU A 41 5.38 10.67 -5.41
CA LEU A 41 6.04 10.12 -6.60
C LEU A 41 5.18 10.22 -7.85
N LYS A 42 4.03 10.92 -7.79
CA LYS A 42 3.09 11.05 -8.91
C LYS A 42 2.57 9.71 -9.42
N LEU A 43 2.47 8.73 -8.53
CA LEU A 43 1.97 7.40 -8.90
C LEU A 43 0.48 7.44 -9.18
N THR A 44 0.05 6.79 -10.27
CA THR A 44 -1.37 6.60 -10.57
C THR A 44 -1.86 5.26 -10.07
N GLU A 45 -0.91 4.34 -9.80
CA GLU A 45 -1.20 3.04 -9.18
C GLU A 45 0.06 2.59 -8.44
N LEU A 46 -0.11 1.65 -7.52
CA LEU A 46 1.04 1.13 -6.76
C LEU A 46 1.88 0.25 -7.67
N PRO A 47 3.22 0.32 -7.54
CA PRO A 47 4.14 -0.39 -8.45
C PRO A 47 4.30 -1.87 -8.14
N LEU A 48 3.83 -2.32 -6.99
CA LEU A 48 3.99 -3.69 -6.51
C LEU A 48 2.73 -4.14 -5.80
N LYS A 49 2.63 -5.45 -5.62
CA LYS A 49 1.59 -6.06 -4.82
C LYS A 49 2.18 -6.38 -3.45
N PHE A 50 1.69 -5.71 -2.42
CA PHE A 50 2.15 -5.92 -1.04
C PHE A 50 1.20 -6.86 -0.31
N ASN A 51 1.71 -7.60 0.68
CA ASN A 51 0.91 -8.43 1.56
C ASN A 51 0.98 -7.94 3.00
N LYS A 52 2.17 -7.95 3.61
CA LYS A 52 2.37 -7.47 4.98
C LYS A 52 3.49 -6.45 5.01
N VAL A 53 3.29 -5.37 5.77
CA VAL A 53 4.33 -4.37 6.04
C VAL A 53 4.35 -4.17 7.54
N SER A 54 5.48 -4.45 8.19
CA SER A 54 5.57 -4.39 9.64
C SER A 54 5.63 -2.96 10.17
N GLY A 55 6.11 -2.02 9.39
CA GLY A 55 6.20 -0.61 9.76
C GLY A 55 5.10 0.22 9.15
N ASN A 56 5.44 1.45 8.79
CA ASN A 56 4.49 2.38 8.17
C ASN A 56 4.47 2.21 6.65
N PHE A 57 3.31 2.47 6.06
CA PHE A 57 3.16 2.45 4.61
C PHE A 57 2.74 3.85 4.16
N TYR A 58 3.61 4.50 3.40
CA TYR A 58 3.41 5.87 2.92
C TYR A 58 3.07 5.84 1.43
N CYS A 59 1.84 6.16 1.07
CA CYS A 59 1.46 6.33 -0.34
C CYS A 59 0.66 7.62 -0.55
N GLN A 60 0.79 8.57 0.38
CA GLN A 60 0.12 9.85 0.27
C GLN A 60 0.74 10.74 -0.80
N SER A 61 0.01 11.77 -1.18
CA SER A 61 0.48 12.79 -2.14
C SER A 61 0.90 12.20 -3.49
N ASN A 62 0.05 11.36 -4.02
CA ASN A 62 0.18 10.79 -5.35
C ASN A 62 -1.08 11.11 -6.16
N GLU A 63 -1.31 10.38 -7.22
CA GLU A 63 -2.51 10.51 -8.05
C GLU A 63 -3.26 9.18 -8.12
N LEU A 64 -3.25 8.44 -7.01
CA LEU A 64 -3.88 7.12 -6.96
C LEU A 64 -5.39 7.23 -7.07
N THR A 65 -5.96 6.40 -7.94
CA THR A 65 -7.42 6.26 -8.08
C THR A 65 -7.90 4.96 -7.45
N THR A 66 -6.98 4.09 -7.02
CA THR A 66 -7.27 2.81 -6.38
C THR A 66 -6.18 2.48 -5.39
N LEU A 67 -6.52 1.68 -4.38
CA LEU A 67 -5.55 1.14 -3.42
C LEU A 67 -5.14 -0.30 -3.78
N LYS A 68 -5.45 -0.75 -4.99
CA LYS A 68 -5.05 -2.09 -5.43
C LYS A 68 -3.55 -2.27 -5.27
N GLY A 69 -3.15 -3.37 -4.67
CA GLY A 69 -1.75 -3.65 -4.38
C GLY A 69 -1.31 -3.25 -2.98
N CYS A 70 -2.13 -2.53 -2.24
CA CYS A 70 -1.81 -2.18 -0.85
C CYS A 70 -1.63 -3.43 0.00
N PRO A 71 -0.80 -3.33 1.06
CA PRO A 71 -0.69 -4.44 2.01
C PRO A 71 -2.01 -4.69 2.70
N LYS A 72 -2.28 -5.96 3.00
CA LYS A 72 -3.47 -6.36 3.74
C LYS A 72 -3.29 -6.07 5.23
N TYR A 73 -2.06 -6.07 5.69
CA TYR A 73 -1.68 -5.80 7.07
C TYR A 73 -0.60 -4.73 7.12
N VAL A 74 -0.81 -3.71 7.96
CA VAL A 74 0.16 -2.65 8.22
C VAL A 74 0.38 -2.59 9.72
N GLY A 75 1.61 -2.84 10.15
CA GLY A 75 1.94 -2.85 11.58
C GLY A 75 2.11 -1.46 12.19
N GLY A 76 2.26 -0.44 11.37
CA GLY A 76 2.34 0.94 11.79
C GLY A 76 1.18 1.76 11.27
N HIS A 77 1.49 2.95 10.77
CA HIS A 77 0.50 3.86 10.19
C HIS A 77 0.35 3.61 8.70
N PHE A 78 -0.86 3.82 8.19
CA PHE A 78 -1.15 3.75 6.76
C PHE A 78 -1.59 5.13 6.29
N TYR A 79 -0.84 5.72 5.35
CA TYR A 79 -1.09 7.05 4.82
C TYR A 79 -1.44 6.98 3.34
N CYS A 80 -2.68 7.31 3.00
CA CYS A 80 -3.13 7.41 1.60
C CYS A 80 -3.81 8.75 1.34
N SER A 81 -3.54 9.75 2.18
CA SER A 81 -4.10 11.09 2.01
C SER A 81 -3.61 11.75 0.73
N ARG A 82 -4.34 12.77 0.26
CA ARG A 82 -3.98 13.55 -0.92
C ARG A 82 -3.76 12.69 -2.16
N ASN A 83 -4.78 11.92 -2.48
CA ASN A 83 -4.86 11.12 -3.70
C ASN A 83 -6.20 11.42 -4.38
N LYS A 84 -6.59 10.58 -5.33
CA LYS A 84 -7.85 10.74 -6.08
C LYS A 84 -8.77 9.55 -5.86
N LEU A 85 -8.73 8.98 -4.65
CA LEU A 85 -9.52 7.80 -4.31
C LEU A 85 -11.01 8.13 -4.20
N ILE A 86 -11.86 7.27 -4.74
CA ILE A 86 -13.32 7.38 -4.60
C ILE A 86 -13.86 6.35 -3.62
N SER A 87 -13.06 5.34 -3.30
CA SER A 87 -13.36 4.32 -2.29
C SER A 87 -12.06 3.84 -1.67
N LEU A 88 -12.16 3.00 -0.65
CA LEU A 88 -11.00 2.40 0.01
C LEU A 88 -10.79 0.94 -0.39
N GLU A 89 -11.45 0.51 -1.47
CA GLU A 89 -11.29 -0.87 -1.96
C GLU A 89 -9.84 -1.14 -2.35
N GLY A 90 -9.38 -2.35 -2.02
CA GLY A 90 -8.00 -2.75 -2.24
C GLY A 90 -7.06 -2.37 -1.10
N GLY A 91 -7.53 -1.56 -0.15
CA GLY A 91 -6.73 -1.13 0.98
C GLY A 91 -6.59 -2.19 2.06
N PRO A 92 -5.83 -1.84 3.13
CA PRO A 92 -5.55 -2.79 4.20
C PRO A 92 -6.79 -3.22 4.97
N LYS A 93 -6.75 -4.46 5.46
CA LYS A 93 -7.77 -5.00 6.34
C LYS A 93 -7.48 -4.64 7.80
N ILE A 94 -6.21 -4.62 8.16
CA ILE A 94 -5.76 -4.33 9.51
C ILE A 94 -4.66 -3.28 9.48
N VAL A 95 -4.84 -2.20 10.24
CA VAL A 95 -3.84 -1.16 10.45
C VAL A 95 -3.69 -1.03 11.96
N GLU A 96 -2.52 -1.36 12.47
CA GLU A 96 -2.33 -1.39 13.93
C GLU A 96 -2.30 0.00 14.58
N MET A 97 -1.95 1.02 13.81
CA MET A 97 -1.90 2.40 14.30
C MET A 97 -2.99 3.24 13.62
N SER A 98 -2.65 4.31 12.94
CA SER A 98 -3.62 5.21 12.32
C SER A 98 -3.75 4.98 10.82
N TYR A 99 -4.96 5.22 10.31
CA TYR A 99 -5.28 5.13 8.89
C TYR A 99 -5.71 6.53 8.44
N ASP A 100 -4.89 7.17 7.62
CA ASP A 100 -5.15 8.53 7.14
C ASP A 100 -5.54 8.52 5.66
N CYS A 101 -6.81 8.82 5.39
CA CYS A 101 -7.34 8.90 4.03
C CYS A 101 -7.89 10.30 3.71
N MET A 102 -7.38 11.33 4.38
CA MET A 102 -7.82 12.71 4.16
C MET A 102 -7.55 13.19 2.73
N ASP A 103 -8.26 14.24 2.32
CA ASP A 103 -8.05 14.89 1.02
C ASP A 103 -8.07 13.91 -0.16
N ASN A 104 -9.15 13.14 -0.22
CA ASN A 104 -9.50 12.28 -1.33
C ASN A 104 -10.90 12.66 -1.84
N ASN A 105 -11.40 11.93 -2.81
CA ASN A 105 -12.73 12.17 -3.38
C ASN A 105 -13.71 11.07 -2.99
N LEU A 106 -13.60 10.59 -1.75
CA LEU A 106 -14.38 9.44 -1.29
C LEU A 106 -15.87 9.73 -1.33
N THR A 107 -16.63 8.82 -1.94
CA THR A 107 -18.09 8.85 -1.97
C THR A 107 -18.68 7.73 -1.13
N THR A 108 -17.82 6.82 -0.62
CA THR A 108 -18.21 5.67 0.17
C THR A 108 -17.03 5.25 1.04
N LEU A 109 -17.29 4.50 2.11
CA LEU A 109 -16.25 3.87 2.91
C LEU A 109 -16.06 2.40 2.55
N LYS A 110 -16.57 1.98 1.38
CA LYS A 110 -16.39 0.62 0.90
C LYS A 110 -14.90 0.30 0.84
N GLY A 111 -14.51 -0.86 1.38
CA GLY A 111 -13.11 -1.26 1.47
C GLY A 111 -12.41 -0.77 2.73
N CYS A 112 -13.13 -0.11 3.64
CA CYS A 112 -12.52 0.33 4.90
C CYS A 112 -12.00 -0.88 5.69
N PRO A 113 -10.99 -0.66 6.54
CA PRO A 113 -10.36 -1.76 7.27
C PRO A 113 -11.30 -2.38 8.31
N GLU A 114 -11.01 -3.63 8.66
CA GLU A 114 -11.74 -4.32 9.72
C GLU A 114 -11.26 -3.87 11.09
N LYS A 115 -10.00 -3.41 11.18
CA LYS A 115 -9.40 -2.97 12.44
C LYS A 115 -8.43 -1.81 12.20
N VAL A 116 -8.59 -0.76 12.98
CA VAL A 116 -7.64 0.35 13.06
C VAL A 116 -7.34 0.57 14.53
N GLY A 117 -6.07 0.54 14.90
CA GLY A 117 -5.67 0.60 16.31
C GLY A 117 -5.77 1.99 16.92
N SER A 118 -5.74 3.04 16.13
CA SER A 118 -5.77 4.40 16.62
C SER A 118 -6.81 5.21 15.84
N GLU A 119 -6.41 6.14 15.00
CA GLU A 119 -7.35 7.02 14.29
C GLU A 119 -7.62 6.54 12.86
N PHE A 120 -8.84 6.81 12.44
CA PHE A 120 -9.27 6.47 11.08
C PHE A 120 -10.02 7.64 10.47
#